data_7002236e71c9bc13e6e2f1ebbd776336
#
_entry.id   7002236e71c9bc13e6e2f1ebbd776336
#
_cell.length_a   1.000
_cell.length_b   1.000
_cell.length_c   1.000
_cell.angle_alpha   90.00
_cell.angle_beta   90.00
_cell.angle_gamma   90.00
#
_symmetry.space_group_name_H-M   'P 1'
#
loop_
_entity.id
_entity.type
_entity.pdbx_description
1 polymer ?
#
loop_
_entity_poly.entity_id
_entity_poly.type
_entity_poly.pdbx_seq_one_letter_code
_entity_poly.pdbx_strand_id
1 'polypeptide(L)'
;GLGDVYKRQYLLCGRLLYEFYSQATKRAMRSIRNSASVIKKVYVPKYIYPMANVASNFITFLISLLVLAVVMAYYMIFTDTAMRLTPYILLSFVPILILFVLCVGVGMILCTMEVFFKDVEYMYEVFCMLLFYATPIFYNVETLHITNRYAQYALMANPLYSIVSMFRDCVLFGRAMNPNHIIYSAVFSVAMLLIGVLVFYKKQDDFILHI
;
A
#
# COMPACT_ATOMS: atom_id res chain seq x y z
N GLY A 1 24.05 -1.06 18.63
CA GLY A 1 23.89 0.31 19.07
C GLY A 1 22.64 1.00 18.58
N LEU A 2 22.53 2.28 18.91
CA LEU A 2 21.41 3.17 18.54
C LEU A 2 21.11 3.17 17.04
N GLY A 3 22.13 3.10 16.19
CA GLY A 3 21.97 3.05 14.73
C GLY A 3 21.27 1.79 14.22
N ASP A 4 21.41 0.66 14.91
CA ASP A 4 20.80 -0.60 14.49
C ASP A 4 19.30 -0.64 14.82
N VAL A 5 18.89 -0.05 15.96
CA VAL A 5 17.47 0.08 16.33
C VAL A 5 16.74 0.98 15.34
N TYR A 6 17.35 2.12 14.99
CA TYR A 6 16.79 3.04 13.99
C TYR A 6 16.65 2.39 12.60
N LYS A 7 17.66 1.63 12.16
CA LYS A 7 17.60 0.89 10.91
C LYS A 7 16.47 -0.14 10.90
N ARG A 8 16.29 -0.86 12.01
CA ARG A 8 15.19 -1.85 12.14
C ARG A 8 13.82 -1.18 12.04
N GLN A 9 13.60 -0.07 12.72
CA GLN A 9 12.35 0.68 12.68
C GLN A 9 12.08 1.25 11.27
N TYR A 10 13.11 1.77 10.62
CA TYR A 10 13.03 2.26 9.25
C TYR A 10 12.58 1.17 8.27
N LEU A 11 13.14 -0.04 8.41
CA LEU A 11 12.78 -1.20 7.61
C LEU A 11 11.35 -1.68 7.89
N LEU A 12 10.98 -1.76 9.18
CA LEU A 12 9.65 -2.22 9.59
C LEU A 12 8.55 -1.31 9.05
N CYS A 13 8.70 0.00 9.13
CA CYS A 13 7.72 0.95 8.58
C CYS A 13 7.49 0.73 7.08
N GLY A 14 8.57 0.66 6.30
CA GLY A 14 8.45 0.45 4.86
C GLY A 14 7.86 -0.90 4.49
N ARG A 15 8.27 -1.96 5.21
CA ARG A 15 7.78 -3.32 4.99
C ARG A 15 6.29 -3.45 5.29
N LEU A 16 5.80 -2.90 6.39
CA LEU A 16 4.39 -2.98 6.77
C LEU A 16 3.47 -2.34 5.72
N LEU A 17 3.83 -1.15 5.23
CA LEU A 17 3.07 -0.46 4.19
C LEU A 17 3.05 -1.26 2.88
N TYR A 18 4.20 -1.78 2.48
CA TYR A 18 4.30 -2.61 1.28
C TYR A 18 3.52 -3.93 1.43
N GLU A 19 3.62 -4.59 2.57
CA GLU A 19 2.93 -5.86 2.85
C GLU A 19 1.41 -5.66 2.82
N PHE A 20 0.91 -4.58 3.40
CA PHE A 20 -0.51 -4.22 3.28
C PHE A 20 -0.92 -4.04 1.82
N TYR A 21 -0.17 -3.26 1.03
CA TYR A 21 -0.45 -3.05 -0.39
C TYR A 21 -0.51 -4.39 -1.15
N SER A 22 0.53 -5.20 -1.03
CA SER A 22 0.65 -6.48 -1.73
C SER A 22 -0.45 -7.46 -1.34
N GLN A 23 -0.74 -7.62 -0.06
CA GLN A 23 -1.77 -8.55 0.41
C GLN A 23 -3.18 -8.06 0.08
N ALA A 24 -3.48 -6.78 0.28
CA ALA A 24 -4.80 -6.22 -0.01
C ALA A 24 -5.15 -6.35 -1.48
N THR A 25 -4.22 -6.00 -2.38
CA THR A 25 -4.45 -6.08 -3.83
C THR A 25 -4.54 -7.53 -4.32
N LYS A 26 -3.70 -8.45 -3.82
CA LYS A 26 -3.77 -9.87 -4.17
C LYS A 26 -5.08 -10.53 -3.72
N ARG A 27 -5.55 -10.22 -2.52
CA ARG A 27 -6.82 -10.75 -2.02
C ARG A 27 -8.02 -10.15 -2.74
N ALA A 28 -7.98 -8.84 -3.04
CA ALA A 28 -9.00 -8.19 -3.86
C ALA A 28 -9.07 -8.80 -5.26
N MET A 29 -7.91 -9.06 -5.88
CA MET A 29 -7.82 -9.71 -7.19
C MET A 29 -8.58 -11.04 -7.23
N ARG A 30 -8.34 -11.92 -6.26
CA ARG A 30 -8.97 -13.25 -6.19
C ARG A 30 -10.41 -13.24 -5.67
N SER A 31 -10.94 -12.09 -5.26
CA SER A 31 -12.19 -11.98 -4.50
C SER A 31 -13.40 -12.50 -5.25
N ILE A 32 -13.57 -12.17 -6.53
CA ILE A 32 -14.71 -12.59 -7.35
C ILE A 32 -14.66 -14.10 -7.61
N ARG A 33 -13.49 -14.63 -7.98
CA ARG A 33 -13.31 -16.06 -8.24
C ARG A 33 -13.58 -16.91 -6.99
N ASN A 34 -13.05 -16.48 -5.84
CA ASN A 34 -13.27 -17.19 -4.58
C ASN A 34 -14.72 -17.15 -4.11
N SER A 35 -15.48 -16.14 -4.53
CA SER A 35 -16.91 -15.97 -4.18
C SER A 35 -17.87 -16.40 -5.29
N ALA A 36 -17.37 -17.06 -6.34
CA ALA A 36 -18.16 -17.46 -7.51
C ALA A 36 -19.41 -18.27 -7.16
N SER A 37 -19.31 -19.20 -6.20
CA SER A 37 -20.44 -20.02 -5.73
C SER A 37 -21.53 -19.20 -5.05
N VAL A 38 -21.20 -18.11 -4.40
CA VAL A 38 -22.13 -17.20 -3.73
C VAL A 38 -22.77 -16.25 -4.76
N ILE A 39 -21.95 -15.70 -5.65
CA ILE A 39 -22.39 -14.77 -6.72
C ILE A 39 -23.45 -15.40 -7.61
N LYS A 40 -23.32 -16.71 -7.89
CA LYS A 40 -24.30 -17.47 -8.70
C LYS A 40 -25.63 -17.74 -8.00
N LYS A 41 -25.67 -17.70 -6.68
CA LYS A 41 -26.87 -18.07 -5.88
C LYS A 41 -27.62 -16.88 -5.31
N VAL A 42 -26.91 -15.78 -5.05
CA VAL A 42 -27.47 -14.61 -4.35
C VAL A 42 -27.12 -13.36 -5.14
N TYR A 43 -28.11 -12.50 -5.35
CA TYR A 43 -27.90 -11.21 -5.99
C TYR A 43 -27.27 -10.23 -4.98
N VAL A 44 -25.94 -10.14 -5.04
CA VAL A 44 -25.15 -9.15 -4.26
C VAL A 44 -24.34 -8.30 -5.24
N PRO A 45 -24.29 -6.98 -5.06
CA PRO A 45 -23.45 -6.12 -5.90
C PRO A 45 -21.99 -6.60 -5.90
N LYS A 46 -21.45 -6.90 -7.06
CA LYS A 46 -20.15 -7.58 -7.22
C LYS A 46 -18.97 -6.77 -6.69
N TYR A 47 -19.06 -5.43 -6.67
CA TYR A 47 -18.00 -4.54 -6.14
C TYR A 47 -17.76 -4.71 -4.62
N ILE A 48 -18.71 -5.26 -3.89
CA ILE A 48 -18.57 -5.50 -2.44
C ILE A 48 -17.43 -6.47 -2.16
N TYR A 49 -17.23 -7.48 -3.01
CA TYR A 49 -16.21 -8.52 -2.77
C TYR A 49 -14.77 -7.97 -2.74
N PRO A 50 -14.28 -7.23 -3.76
CA PRO A 50 -12.95 -6.65 -3.70
C PRO A 50 -12.82 -5.60 -2.59
N MET A 51 -13.84 -4.76 -2.37
CA MET A 51 -13.82 -3.76 -1.30
C MET A 51 -13.76 -4.38 0.09
N ALA A 52 -14.56 -5.41 0.36
CA ALA A 52 -14.55 -6.11 1.65
C ALA A 52 -13.18 -6.75 1.94
N ASN A 53 -12.53 -7.32 0.92
CA ASN A 53 -11.20 -7.89 1.07
C ASN A 53 -10.13 -6.83 1.38
N VAL A 54 -10.16 -5.68 0.71
CA VAL A 54 -9.25 -4.57 1.03
C VAL A 54 -9.53 -4.03 2.44
N ALA A 55 -10.79 -3.84 2.82
CA ALA A 55 -11.17 -3.36 4.15
C ALA A 55 -10.73 -4.34 5.27
N SER A 56 -10.91 -5.64 5.06
CA SER A 56 -10.46 -6.67 6.01
C SER A 56 -8.94 -6.64 6.20
N ASN A 57 -8.18 -6.50 5.11
CA ASN A 57 -6.72 -6.36 5.19
C ASN A 57 -6.31 -5.04 5.86
N PHE A 58 -7.09 -3.97 5.67
CA PHE A 58 -6.84 -2.69 6.31
C PHE A 58 -6.95 -2.79 7.84
N ILE A 59 -7.95 -3.52 8.35
CA ILE A 59 -8.08 -3.77 9.79
C ILE A 59 -6.86 -4.53 10.32
N THR A 60 -6.42 -5.56 9.63
CA THR A 60 -5.20 -6.32 9.99
C THR A 60 -3.96 -5.42 9.98
N PHE A 61 -3.86 -4.54 9.01
CA PHE A 61 -2.78 -3.56 8.91
C PHE A 61 -2.79 -2.56 10.08
N LEU A 62 -3.97 -2.05 10.48
CA LEU A 62 -4.09 -1.17 11.64
C LEU A 62 -3.63 -1.86 12.94
N ILE A 63 -3.95 -3.14 13.12
CA ILE A 63 -3.46 -3.92 14.25
C ILE A 63 -1.93 -4.03 14.20
N SER A 64 -1.35 -4.27 13.03
CA SER A 64 0.11 -4.32 12.85
C SER A 64 0.78 -2.98 13.14
N LEU A 65 0.14 -1.86 12.78
CA LEU A 65 0.61 -0.53 13.13
C LEU A 65 0.58 -0.26 14.63
N LEU A 66 -0.44 -0.78 15.33
CA LEU A 66 -0.53 -0.68 16.78
C LEU A 66 0.64 -1.43 17.44
N VAL A 67 0.97 -2.63 16.97
CA VAL A 67 2.15 -3.39 17.43
C VAL A 67 3.43 -2.60 17.18
N LEU A 68 3.58 -1.99 15.98
CA LEU A 68 4.73 -1.12 15.69
C LEU A 68 4.82 0.05 16.66
N ALA A 69 3.70 0.71 16.96
CA ALA A 69 3.64 1.83 17.90
C ALA A 69 4.08 1.42 19.32
N VAL A 70 3.65 0.24 19.78
CA VAL A 70 4.06 -0.33 21.09
C VAL A 70 5.57 -0.59 21.10
N VAL A 71 6.12 -1.18 20.05
CA VAL A 71 7.57 -1.43 19.93
C VAL A 71 8.35 -0.11 19.95
N MET A 72 7.87 0.90 19.24
CA MET A 72 8.51 2.22 19.22
C MET A 72 8.46 2.90 20.59
N ALA A 73 7.33 2.82 21.28
CA ALA A 73 7.16 3.35 22.64
C ALA A 73 8.10 2.65 23.65
N TYR A 74 8.23 1.32 23.54
CA TYR A 74 9.17 0.56 24.36
C TYR A 74 10.62 1.04 24.19
N TYR A 75 11.09 1.18 22.96
CA TYR A 75 12.45 1.66 22.69
C TYR A 75 12.64 3.12 23.14
N MET A 76 11.63 3.96 23.06
CA MET A 76 11.68 5.35 23.51
C MET A 76 11.84 5.45 25.04
N ILE A 77 11.18 4.56 25.80
CA ILE A 77 11.21 4.57 27.27
C ILE A 77 12.51 3.96 27.80
N PHE A 78 13.00 2.87 27.18
CA PHE A 78 14.13 2.09 27.69
C PHE A 78 15.50 2.43 27.07
N THR A 79 15.53 3.19 25.97
CA THR A 79 16.76 3.39 25.20
C THR A 79 16.87 4.86 24.85
N ASP A 80 16.96 5.81 25.70
CA ASP A 80 17.17 7.28 25.48
C ASP A 80 17.37 7.71 23.99
N THR A 81 16.61 7.10 23.10
CA THR A 81 16.64 7.42 21.68
C THR A 81 15.94 8.75 21.49
N ALA A 82 16.58 9.69 20.82
CA ALA A 82 16.10 11.04 20.51
C ALA A 82 14.84 11.09 19.62
N MET A 83 14.01 10.03 19.66
CA MET A 83 12.71 10.02 19.01
C MET A 83 11.74 10.88 19.82
N ARG A 84 11.44 12.05 19.30
CA ARG A 84 10.42 12.92 19.86
C ARG A 84 9.07 12.47 19.35
N LEU A 85 8.16 12.08 20.26
CA LEU A 85 6.74 11.98 19.94
C LEU A 85 6.25 13.38 19.56
N THR A 86 6.28 13.66 18.29
CA THR A 86 5.84 14.94 17.74
C THR A 86 4.37 14.79 17.32
N PRO A 87 3.55 15.85 17.43
CA PRO A 87 2.14 15.79 16.98
C PRO A 87 1.99 15.42 15.50
N TYR A 88 3.07 15.43 14.73
CA TYR A 88 3.10 14.96 13.35
C TYR A 88 2.76 13.46 13.18
N ILE A 89 2.79 12.66 14.25
CA ILE A 89 2.32 11.26 14.19
C ILE A 89 0.84 11.19 13.80
N LEU A 90 0.02 12.15 14.21
CA LEU A 90 -1.37 12.20 13.75
C LEU A 90 -1.49 12.42 12.23
N LEU A 91 -0.54 13.13 11.63
CA LEU A 91 -0.51 13.31 10.18
C LEU A 91 -0.20 12.01 9.42
N SER A 92 0.36 10.99 10.07
CA SER A 92 0.61 9.68 9.45
C SER A 92 -0.67 8.98 8.94
N PHE A 93 -1.83 9.44 9.40
CA PHE A 93 -3.12 8.97 8.90
C PHE A 93 -3.35 9.33 7.42
N VAL A 94 -2.77 10.42 6.94
CA VAL A 94 -2.90 10.86 5.53
C VAL A 94 -2.29 9.84 4.57
N PRO A 95 -1.01 9.44 4.67
CA PRO A 95 -0.43 8.43 3.78
C PRO A 95 -1.12 7.07 3.90
N ILE A 96 -1.65 6.72 5.08
CA ILE A 96 -2.41 5.48 5.28
C ILE A 96 -3.71 5.51 4.48
N LEU A 97 -4.46 6.61 4.49
CA LEU A 97 -5.67 6.77 3.69
C LEU A 97 -5.38 6.76 2.19
N ILE A 98 -4.34 7.46 1.76
CA ILE A 98 -3.92 7.46 0.35
C ILE A 98 -3.58 6.04 -0.10
N LEU A 99 -2.87 5.28 0.73
CA LEU A 99 -2.52 3.88 0.45
C LEU A 99 -3.78 2.99 0.36
N PHE A 100 -4.75 3.19 1.25
CA PHE A 100 -6.03 2.47 1.22
C PHE A 100 -6.78 2.72 -0.09
N VAL A 101 -6.91 3.98 -0.50
CA VAL A 101 -7.56 4.38 -1.77
C VAL A 101 -6.84 3.74 -2.96
N LEU A 102 -5.51 3.75 -2.96
CA LEU A 102 -4.69 3.11 -3.98
C LEU A 102 -4.97 1.60 -4.06
N CYS A 103 -5.02 0.91 -2.91
CA CYS A 103 -5.30 -0.53 -2.86
C CYS A 103 -6.69 -0.87 -3.40
N VAL A 104 -7.70 -0.05 -3.10
CA VAL A 104 -9.06 -0.25 -3.65
C VAL A 104 -9.05 -0.10 -5.17
N GLY A 105 -8.45 0.98 -5.69
CA GLY A 105 -8.40 1.24 -7.13
C GLY A 105 -7.68 0.13 -7.91
N VAL A 106 -6.47 -0.21 -7.49
CA VAL A 106 -5.66 -1.28 -8.10
C VAL A 106 -6.35 -2.64 -7.92
N GLY A 107 -6.92 -2.91 -6.75
CA GLY A 107 -7.65 -4.16 -6.46
C GLY A 107 -8.85 -4.37 -7.38
N MET A 108 -9.60 -3.33 -7.69
CA MET A 108 -10.74 -3.41 -8.63
C MET A 108 -10.29 -3.69 -10.08
N ILE A 109 -9.19 -3.06 -10.52
CA ILE A 109 -8.63 -3.33 -11.85
C ILE A 109 -8.18 -4.79 -11.94
N LEU A 110 -7.38 -5.25 -10.98
CA LEU A 110 -6.83 -6.60 -10.95
C LEU A 110 -7.93 -7.67 -10.84
N CYS A 111 -8.94 -7.42 -10.01
CA CYS A 111 -10.08 -8.29 -9.86
C CYS A 111 -10.82 -8.47 -11.20
N THR A 112 -11.02 -7.40 -11.95
CA THR A 112 -11.62 -7.45 -13.28
C THR A 112 -10.74 -8.23 -14.24
N MET A 113 -9.43 -7.97 -14.25
CA MET A 113 -8.50 -8.66 -15.15
C MET A 113 -8.45 -10.16 -14.87
N GLU A 114 -8.46 -10.59 -13.61
CA GLU A 114 -8.36 -12.01 -13.23
C GLU A 114 -9.59 -12.83 -13.63
N VAL A 115 -10.78 -12.22 -13.63
CA VAL A 115 -11.99 -12.91 -14.10
C VAL A 115 -11.85 -13.35 -15.57
N PHE A 116 -11.22 -12.50 -16.41
CA PHE A 116 -11.03 -12.80 -17.83
C PHE A 116 -9.75 -13.60 -18.11
N PHE A 117 -8.69 -13.36 -17.35
CA PHE A 117 -7.35 -13.92 -17.58
C PHE A 117 -6.76 -14.46 -16.28
N LYS A 118 -6.82 -15.76 -16.08
CA LYS A 118 -6.30 -16.43 -14.87
C LYS A 118 -4.78 -16.26 -14.66
N ASP A 119 -4.04 -16.05 -15.75
CA ASP A 119 -2.59 -15.88 -15.71
C ASP A 119 -2.14 -14.55 -15.09
N VAL A 120 -3.06 -13.59 -14.95
CA VAL A 120 -2.80 -12.29 -14.28
C VAL A 120 -2.29 -12.48 -12.85
N GLU A 121 -2.75 -13.53 -12.15
CA GLU A 121 -2.31 -13.85 -10.80
C GLU A 121 -0.78 -14.05 -10.74
N TYR A 122 -0.23 -14.87 -11.60
CA TYR A 122 1.21 -15.16 -11.64
C TYR A 122 2.02 -13.95 -12.09
N MET A 123 1.54 -13.23 -13.10
CA MET A 123 2.18 -12.01 -13.57
C MET A 123 2.21 -10.92 -12.48
N TYR A 124 1.13 -10.79 -11.73
CA TYR A 124 1.04 -9.83 -10.64
C TYR A 124 1.95 -10.19 -9.45
N GLU A 125 2.14 -11.48 -9.17
CA GLU A 125 3.10 -11.91 -8.15
C GLU A 125 4.53 -11.50 -8.49
N VAL A 126 4.93 -11.69 -9.74
CA VAL A 126 6.25 -11.23 -10.24
C VAL A 126 6.34 -9.70 -10.20
N PHE A 127 5.29 -9.00 -10.61
CA PHE A 127 5.23 -7.54 -10.52
C PHE A 127 5.38 -7.03 -9.09
N CYS A 128 4.70 -7.65 -8.11
CA CYS A 128 4.87 -7.30 -6.71
C CYS A 128 6.32 -7.51 -6.24
N MET A 129 6.98 -8.58 -6.67
CA MET A 129 8.38 -8.83 -6.33
C MET A 129 9.29 -7.72 -6.87
N LEU A 130 9.10 -7.33 -8.13
CA LEU A 130 9.83 -6.22 -8.74
C LEU A 130 9.55 -4.89 -8.02
N LEU A 131 8.28 -4.63 -7.68
CA LEU A 131 7.86 -3.43 -6.97
C LEU A 131 8.49 -3.34 -5.57
N PHE A 132 8.65 -4.49 -4.88
CA PHE A 132 9.32 -4.56 -3.59
C PHE A 132 10.77 -4.09 -3.65
N TYR A 133 11.50 -4.49 -4.69
CA TYR A 133 12.87 -4.03 -4.91
C TYR A 133 12.95 -2.60 -5.45
N ALA A 134 11.97 -2.19 -6.24
CA ALA A 134 11.88 -0.83 -6.77
C ALA A 134 11.47 0.21 -5.71
N THR A 135 10.81 -0.24 -4.62
CA THR A 135 10.52 0.64 -3.50
C THR A 135 11.70 0.62 -2.53
N PRO A 136 12.27 1.78 -2.15
CA PRO A 136 13.45 1.84 -1.27
C PRO A 136 13.07 1.50 0.19
N ILE A 137 12.78 0.22 0.44
CA ILE A 137 12.45 -0.30 1.76
C ILE A 137 13.73 -0.49 2.58
N PHE A 138 14.78 -1.01 1.95
CA PHE A 138 16.01 -1.44 2.61
C PHE A 138 17.12 -0.36 2.65
N TYR A 139 17.02 0.68 1.83
CA TYR A 139 18.05 1.70 1.73
C TYR A 139 17.44 3.10 1.81
N ASN A 140 18.23 4.04 2.36
CA ASN A 140 17.85 5.44 2.39
C ASN A 140 18.31 6.10 1.08
N VAL A 141 17.38 6.64 0.31
CA VAL A 141 17.68 7.32 -0.96
C VAL A 141 18.55 8.56 -0.76
N GLU A 142 18.43 9.22 0.41
CA GLU A 142 19.23 10.39 0.74
C GLU A 142 20.73 10.07 0.93
N THR A 143 21.05 8.84 1.38
CA THR A 143 22.45 8.39 1.57
C THR A 143 23.06 7.79 0.31
N LEU A 144 22.24 7.32 -0.62
CA LEU A 144 22.64 6.89 -1.94
C LEU A 144 22.69 8.11 -2.85
N HIS A 145 23.88 8.67 -3.06
CA HIS A 145 24.10 9.67 -4.11
C HIS A 145 23.82 9.05 -5.48
N ILE A 146 22.54 8.88 -5.81
CA ILE A 146 22.12 8.33 -7.11
C ILE A 146 22.42 9.40 -8.15
N THR A 147 23.59 9.29 -8.78
CA THR A 147 24.06 10.18 -9.86
C THR A 147 23.23 10.04 -11.12
N ASN A 148 22.49 8.92 -11.26
CA ASN A 148 21.70 8.64 -12.44
C ASN A 148 20.32 9.29 -12.36
N ARG A 149 20.10 10.33 -13.14
CA ARG A 149 18.86 11.11 -13.22
C ARG A 149 17.63 10.25 -13.55
N TYR A 150 17.80 9.22 -14.40
CA TYR A 150 16.72 8.31 -14.77
C TYR A 150 16.27 7.43 -13.60
N ALA A 151 17.19 6.99 -12.76
CA ALA A 151 16.85 6.22 -11.57
C ALA A 151 16.08 7.06 -10.53
N GLN A 152 16.42 8.34 -10.39
CA GLN A 152 15.66 9.26 -9.54
C GLN A 152 14.23 9.46 -10.06
N TYR A 153 14.05 9.67 -11.34
CA TYR A 153 12.70 9.80 -11.93
C TYR A 153 11.88 8.51 -11.78
N ALA A 154 12.49 7.35 -11.98
CA ALA A 154 11.82 6.05 -11.79
C ALA A 154 11.36 5.83 -10.33
N LEU A 155 12.18 6.24 -9.34
CA LEU A 155 11.81 6.19 -7.94
C LEU A 155 10.68 7.16 -7.61
N MET A 156 10.75 8.39 -8.10
CA MET A 156 9.71 9.40 -7.88
C MET A 156 8.40 9.05 -8.57
N ALA A 157 8.45 8.31 -9.69
CA ALA A 157 7.26 7.82 -10.39
C ALA A 157 6.54 6.69 -9.64
N ASN A 158 7.19 6.07 -8.65
CA ASN A 158 6.56 5.02 -7.84
C ASN A 158 5.70 5.64 -6.73
N PRO A 159 4.36 5.51 -6.76
CA PRO A 159 3.48 6.09 -5.75
C PRO A 159 3.73 5.51 -4.35
N LEU A 160 4.14 4.24 -4.26
CA LEU A 160 4.49 3.60 -2.99
C LEU A 160 5.71 4.25 -2.34
N TYR A 161 6.71 4.66 -3.14
CA TYR A 161 7.85 5.41 -2.61
C TYR A 161 7.41 6.70 -1.90
N SER A 162 6.56 7.48 -2.56
CA SER A 162 6.03 8.73 -1.99
C SER A 162 5.26 8.48 -0.69
N ILE A 163 4.41 7.44 -0.66
CA ILE A 163 3.61 7.08 0.53
C ILE A 163 4.50 6.61 1.69
N VAL A 164 5.48 5.74 1.42
CA VAL A 164 6.42 5.25 2.43
C VAL A 164 7.29 6.38 2.96
N SER A 165 7.76 7.28 2.10
CA SER A 165 8.55 8.46 2.50
C SER A 165 7.75 9.38 3.43
N MET A 166 6.50 9.71 3.07
CA MET A 166 5.63 10.52 3.91
C MET A 166 5.36 9.88 5.29
N PHE A 167 5.11 8.58 5.30
CA PHE A 167 4.89 7.87 6.56
C PHE A 167 6.12 7.90 7.47
N ARG A 168 7.31 7.69 6.90
CA ARG A 168 8.59 7.78 7.63
C ARG A 168 8.87 9.19 8.15
N ASP A 169 8.58 10.23 7.35
CA ASP A 169 8.74 11.62 7.76
C ASP A 169 7.93 11.94 9.01
N CYS A 170 6.68 11.48 9.07
CA CYS A 170 5.81 11.70 10.23
C CYS A 170 6.19 10.87 11.45
N VAL A 171 6.49 9.58 11.26
CA VAL A 171 6.64 8.61 12.35
C VAL A 171 8.06 8.57 12.89
N LEU A 172 9.09 8.61 12.02
CA LEU A 172 10.49 8.45 12.42
C LEU A 172 11.21 9.79 12.56
N PHE A 173 10.98 10.71 11.63
CA PHE A 173 11.71 11.98 11.60
C PHE A 173 10.97 13.11 12.33
N GLY A 174 9.68 12.96 12.66
CA GLY A 174 8.89 13.97 13.33
C GLY A 174 8.86 15.31 12.58
N ARG A 175 8.92 15.27 11.25
CA ARG A 175 8.89 16.45 10.38
C ARG A 175 7.62 16.44 9.50
N ALA A 176 7.26 17.63 9.02
CA ALA A 176 6.13 17.77 8.10
C ALA A 176 6.42 17.04 6.77
N MET A 177 5.38 16.45 6.20
CA MET A 177 5.44 15.77 4.90
C MET A 177 5.75 16.77 3.77
N ASN A 178 6.49 16.32 2.77
CA ASN A 178 6.72 17.10 1.57
C ASN A 178 5.41 17.21 0.77
N PRO A 179 4.90 18.44 0.50
CA PRO A 179 3.62 18.64 -0.21
C PRO A 179 3.60 18.02 -1.60
N ASN A 180 4.73 17.96 -2.29
CA ASN A 180 4.82 17.35 -3.62
C ASN A 180 4.52 15.84 -3.58
N HIS A 181 4.97 15.13 -2.54
CA HIS A 181 4.67 13.71 -2.37
C HIS A 181 3.19 13.49 -2.05
N ILE A 182 2.56 14.39 -1.28
CA ILE A 182 1.12 14.31 -0.95
C ILE A 182 0.30 14.46 -2.22
N ILE A 183 0.54 15.52 -2.98
CA ILE A 183 -0.22 15.84 -4.20
C ILE A 183 -0.06 14.71 -5.22
N TYR A 184 1.18 14.27 -5.47
CA TYR A 184 1.46 13.22 -6.43
C TYR A 184 0.75 11.90 -6.08
N SER A 185 0.95 11.41 -4.85
CA SER A 185 0.37 10.13 -4.42
C SER A 185 -1.16 10.18 -4.31
N ALA A 186 -1.74 11.32 -3.87
CA ALA A 186 -3.19 11.49 -3.81
C ALA A 186 -3.81 11.51 -5.21
N VAL A 187 -3.26 12.30 -6.14
CA VAL A 187 -3.74 12.36 -7.53
C VAL A 187 -3.63 10.99 -8.20
N PHE A 188 -2.50 10.31 -8.03
CA PHE A 188 -2.30 8.96 -8.59
C PHE A 188 -3.29 7.96 -8.00
N SER A 189 -3.50 7.96 -6.69
CA SER A 189 -4.42 7.03 -6.01
C SER A 189 -5.88 7.25 -6.43
N VAL A 190 -6.30 8.52 -6.54
CA VAL A 190 -7.65 8.86 -7.01
C VAL A 190 -7.82 8.49 -8.49
N ALA A 191 -6.83 8.75 -9.33
CA ALA A 191 -6.87 8.34 -10.74
C ALA A 191 -7.01 6.82 -10.89
N MET A 192 -6.22 6.04 -10.12
CA MET A 192 -6.31 4.58 -10.11
C MET A 192 -7.66 4.09 -9.59
N LEU A 193 -8.23 4.76 -8.59
CA LEU A 193 -9.58 4.44 -8.10
C LEU A 193 -10.64 4.69 -9.17
N LEU A 194 -10.61 5.84 -9.84
CA LEU A 194 -11.57 6.17 -10.91
C LEU A 194 -11.48 5.18 -12.07
N ILE A 195 -10.26 4.87 -12.52
CA ILE A 195 -10.04 3.88 -13.58
C ILE A 195 -10.55 2.51 -13.13
N GLY A 196 -10.24 2.10 -11.89
CA GLY A 196 -10.65 0.82 -11.32
C GLY A 196 -12.18 0.67 -11.28
N VAL A 197 -12.88 1.69 -10.78
CA VAL A 197 -14.34 1.72 -10.73
C VAL A 197 -14.94 1.68 -12.14
N LEU A 198 -14.42 2.47 -13.08
CA LEU A 198 -14.92 2.53 -14.46
C LEU A 198 -14.74 1.18 -15.18
N VAL A 199 -13.56 0.57 -15.07
CA VAL A 199 -13.27 -0.72 -15.69
C VAL A 199 -14.15 -1.82 -15.10
N PHE A 200 -14.27 -1.84 -13.77
CA PHE A 200 -15.10 -2.79 -13.06
C PHE A 200 -16.58 -2.64 -13.44
N TYR A 201 -17.11 -1.41 -13.43
CA TYR A 201 -18.51 -1.14 -13.78
C TYR A 201 -18.85 -1.55 -15.20
N LYS A 202 -17.96 -1.28 -16.16
CA LYS A 202 -18.15 -1.69 -17.57
C LYS A 202 -18.15 -3.20 -17.78
N LYS A 203 -17.42 -3.95 -16.97
CA LYS A 203 -17.17 -5.39 -17.19
C LYS A 203 -17.92 -6.31 -16.22
N GLN A 204 -18.53 -5.77 -15.17
CA GLN A 204 -19.18 -6.57 -14.14
C GLN A 204 -20.31 -7.49 -14.66
N ASP A 205 -21.00 -7.10 -15.73
CA ASP A 205 -22.11 -7.88 -16.28
C ASP A 205 -21.61 -9.16 -16.97
N ASP A 206 -20.43 -9.09 -17.58
CA ASP A 206 -19.79 -10.23 -18.26
C ASP A 206 -19.18 -11.25 -17.27
N PHE A 207 -19.03 -10.90 -15.97
CA PHE A 207 -18.39 -11.79 -14.99
C PHE A 207 -19.08 -13.13 -14.84
N ILE A 208 -20.41 -13.17 -14.92
CA ILE A 208 -21.20 -14.41 -14.75
C ILE A 208 -20.88 -15.43 -15.84
N LEU A 209 -20.46 -14.97 -17.02
CA LEU A 209 -20.12 -15.84 -18.14
C LEU A 209 -18.72 -16.47 -18.01
N HIS A 210 -17.85 -15.90 -17.18
CA HIS A 210 -16.42 -16.27 -17.06
C HIS A 210 -16.03 -16.87 -15.71
N ILE A 211 -16.99 -16.92 -14.74
CA ILE A 211 -16.78 -17.48 -13.40
C ILE A 211 -17.23 -18.93 -13.32
#